data_c9faee55e171d13bc88337b390b6b01c
#
_entry.id   c9faee55e171d13bc88337b390b6b01c
#
_cell.length_a   1.000
_cell.length_b   1.000
_cell.length_c   1.000
_cell.angle_alpha   90.00
_cell.angle_beta   90.00
_cell.angle_gamma   90.00
#
_symmetry.space_group_name_H-M   'P 1'
#
loop_
_entity.id
_entity.type
_entity.pdbx_description
1 polymer ?
#
loop_
_entity_poly.entity_id
_entity_poly.type
_entity_poly.pdbx_seq_one_letter_code
_entity_poly.pdbx_strand_id
1 'polypeptide(L)'
;MTNSLIQKITTEADAQVATIKAEAQAAVAEIQTETESVIQELQRDVEVRLQKKKDQQELVATAKANQAAKITVQSAKRESIDALFSAVESELLAETGAAYVARYTVRAQAVLPSEIEVVSVLAPADKREETKEILSALGITVGATESASVRAGLIITAKDGVYDVSFDRMMSEVRPSLEMELVQTSS
;
A
#
# COMPACT_ATOMS: atom_id res chain seq x y z
N MET A 1 32.77 69.98 -72.72
CA MET A 1 32.39 70.26 -71.27
C MET A 1 31.32 69.25 -70.79
N THR A 2 30.43 68.72 -71.62
CA THR A 2 29.38 67.77 -71.19
C THR A 2 29.91 66.36 -70.68
N ASN A 3 31.03 65.91 -71.21
CA ASN A 3 31.60 64.60 -70.87
C ASN A 3 32.18 64.50 -69.46
N SER A 4 32.79 65.63 -68.96
CA SER A 4 33.34 65.72 -67.61
C SER A 4 32.29 65.75 -66.50
N LEU A 5 31.07 66.29 -66.80
CA LEU A 5 29.98 66.35 -65.86
C LEU A 5 29.29 64.97 -65.72
N ILE A 6 29.14 64.23 -66.81
CA ILE A 6 28.59 62.88 -66.86
C ILE A 6 29.55 61.95 -66.09
N GLN A 7 30.81 61.99 -66.32
CA GLN A 7 31.83 61.20 -65.58
C GLN A 7 31.78 61.46 -64.08
N LYS A 8 31.63 62.71 -63.66
CA LYS A 8 31.51 63.03 -62.24
C LYS A 8 30.27 62.49 -61.59
N ILE A 9 29.14 62.63 -62.29
CA ILE A 9 27.82 62.03 -61.84
C ILE A 9 27.89 60.48 -61.71
N THR A 10 28.52 59.84 -62.73
CA THR A 10 28.67 58.36 -62.69
C THR A 10 29.61 57.96 -61.59
N THR A 11 30.69 58.59 -61.35
CA THR A 11 31.63 58.28 -60.23
C THR A 11 30.98 58.48 -58.86
N GLU A 12 30.16 59.53 -58.72
CA GLU A 12 29.44 59.81 -57.48
C GLU A 12 28.32 58.81 -57.23
N ALA A 13 27.59 58.40 -58.26
CA ALA A 13 26.58 57.34 -58.22
C ALA A 13 27.18 55.98 -57.88
N ASP A 14 28.35 55.63 -58.49
CA ASP A 14 29.05 54.39 -58.18
C ASP A 14 29.57 54.36 -56.73
N ALA A 15 30.03 55.49 -56.21
CA ALA A 15 30.45 55.61 -54.82
C ALA A 15 29.27 55.44 -53.84
N GLN A 16 28.10 56.03 -54.17
CA GLN A 16 26.89 55.84 -53.39
C GLN A 16 26.40 54.39 -53.39
N VAL A 17 26.41 53.72 -54.55
CA VAL A 17 26.06 52.29 -54.67
C VAL A 17 27.02 51.42 -53.89
N ALA A 18 28.32 51.73 -53.88
CA ALA A 18 29.32 50.97 -53.08
C ALA A 18 29.06 51.15 -51.59
N THR A 19 28.75 52.37 -51.13
CA THR A 19 28.41 52.62 -49.74
C THR A 19 27.13 51.88 -49.30
N ILE A 20 26.06 51.96 -50.08
CA ILE A 20 24.80 51.24 -49.80
C ILE A 20 25.04 49.71 -49.74
N LYS A 21 25.85 49.17 -50.64
CA LYS A 21 26.20 47.73 -50.62
C LYS A 21 27.00 47.36 -49.40
N ALA A 22 27.97 48.17 -48.96
CA ALA A 22 28.74 47.93 -47.78
C ALA A 22 27.88 47.98 -46.50
N GLU A 23 27.00 48.97 -46.39
CA GLU A 23 26.03 49.06 -45.28
C GLU A 23 25.09 47.87 -45.23
N ALA A 24 24.53 47.47 -46.37
CA ALA A 24 23.66 46.30 -46.46
C ALA A 24 24.39 45.00 -46.07
N GLN A 25 25.65 44.84 -46.52
CA GLN A 25 26.48 43.68 -46.13
C GLN A 25 26.78 43.66 -44.62
N ALA A 26 27.10 44.81 -44.03
CA ALA A 26 27.32 44.95 -42.60
C ALA A 26 26.06 44.61 -41.80
N ALA A 27 24.90 45.09 -42.21
CA ALA A 27 23.59 44.78 -41.57
C ALA A 27 23.25 43.28 -41.67
N VAL A 28 23.54 42.66 -42.80
CA VAL A 28 23.31 41.20 -42.97
C VAL A 28 24.25 40.40 -42.05
N ALA A 29 25.52 40.80 -41.96
CA ALA A 29 26.48 40.13 -41.08
C ALA A 29 26.13 40.27 -39.59
N GLU A 30 25.62 41.42 -39.18
CA GLU A 30 25.11 41.65 -37.81
C GLU A 30 23.93 40.77 -37.51
N ILE A 31 22.90 40.73 -38.40
CA ILE A 31 21.73 39.84 -38.24
C ILE A 31 22.17 38.35 -38.16
N GLN A 32 23.13 37.95 -38.99
CA GLN A 32 23.64 36.58 -38.97
C GLN A 32 24.28 36.23 -37.61
N THR A 33 25.11 37.12 -37.10
CA THR A 33 25.80 36.95 -35.81
C THR A 33 24.81 36.90 -34.64
N GLU A 34 23.83 37.80 -34.63
CA GLU A 34 22.75 37.77 -33.63
C GLU A 34 21.94 36.46 -33.70
N THR A 35 21.59 36.06 -34.92
CA THR A 35 20.81 34.82 -35.13
C THR A 35 21.58 33.59 -34.64
N GLU A 36 22.85 33.48 -34.96
CA GLU A 36 23.72 32.39 -34.49
C GLU A 36 23.84 32.37 -32.96
N SER A 37 23.97 33.54 -32.33
CA SER A 37 23.99 33.66 -30.86
C SER A 37 22.68 33.16 -30.23
N VAL A 38 21.54 33.59 -30.76
CA VAL A 38 20.19 33.15 -30.27
C VAL A 38 19.99 31.64 -30.44
N ILE A 39 20.45 31.09 -31.58
CA ILE A 39 20.36 29.62 -31.81
C ILE A 39 21.23 28.87 -30.79
N GLN A 40 22.44 29.30 -30.51
CA GLN A 40 23.29 28.67 -29.52
C GLN A 40 22.72 28.73 -28.09
N GLU A 41 22.14 29.86 -27.72
CA GLU A 41 21.47 30.02 -26.42
C GLU A 41 20.28 29.09 -26.31
N LEU A 42 19.45 29.05 -27.34
CA LEU A 42 18.28 28.14 -27.37
C LEU A 42 18.67 26.66 -27.29
N GLN A 43 19.73 26.26 -27.98
CA GLN A 43 20.29 24.90 -27.92
C GLN A 43 20.70 24.53 -26.49
N ARG A 44 21.46 25.41 -25.82
CA ARG A 44 21.89 25.21 -24.42
C ARG A 44 20.71 25.10 -23.47
N ASP A 45 19.73 25.97 -23.65
CA ASP A 45 18.48 25.94 -22.85
C ASP A 45 17.74 24.61 -23.01
N VAL A 46 17.61 24.15 -24.24
CA VAL A 46 16.95 22.86 -24.53
C VAL A 46 17.74 21.69 -23.92
N GLU A 47 19.06 21.68 -24.03
CA GLU A 47 19.91 20.66 -23.41
C GLU A 47 19.74 20.61 -21.88
N VAL A 48 19.78 21.76 -21.21
CA VAL A 48 19.60 21.87 -19.76
C VAL A 48 18.21 21.38 -19.34
N ARG A 49 17.17 21.79 -20.07
CA ARG A 49 15.79 21.33 -19.79
C ARG A 49 15.63 19.82 -20.00
N LEU A 50 16.25 19.30 -21.06
CA LEU A 50 16.20 17.87 -21.36
C LEU A 50 16.90 17.06 -20.26
N GLN A 51 18.07 17.51 -19.81
CA GLN A 51 18.80 16.85 -18.74
C GLN A 51 17.99 16.85 -17.42
N LYS A 52 17.48 18.01 -17.02
CA LYS A 52 16.60 18.10 -15.83
C LYS A 52 15.39 17.15 -15.92
N LYS A 53 14.78 17.04 -17.10
CA LYS A 53 13.62 16.15 -17.31
C LYS A 53 14.03 14.69 -17.21
N LYS A 54 15.20 14.31 -17.75
CA LYS A 54 15.74 12.95 -17.61
C LYS A 54 16.01 12.61 -16.15
N ASP A 55 16.72 13.46 -15.43
CA ASP A 55 17.04 13.26 -14.02
C ASP A 55 15.77 13.11 -13.16
N GLN A 56 14.77 13.95 -13.42
CA GLN A 56 13.48 13.85 -12.74
C GLN A 56 12.73 12.55 -13.07
N GLN A 57 12.73 12.13 -14.33
CA GLN A 57 12.11 10.86 -14.72
C GLN A 57 12.81 9.66 -14.10
N GLU A 58 14.13 9.66 -14.05
CA GLU A 58 14.91 8.61 -13.41
C GLU A 58 14.65 8.52 -11.91
N LEU A 59 14.61 9.67 -11.22
CA LEU A 59 14.25 9.73 -9.80
C LEU A 59 12.87 9.16 -9.54
N VAL A 60 11.87 9.58 -10.33
CA VAL A 60 10.49 9.08 -10.20
C VAL A 60 10.39 7.59 -10.51
N ALA A 61 11.07 7.11 -11.55
CA ALA A 61 11.08 5.69 -11.91
C ALA A 61 11.71 4.84 -10.80
N THR A 62 12.84 5.28 -10.26
CA THR A 62 13.54 4.61 -9.15
C THR A 62 12.67 4.58 -7.89
N ALA A 63 12.05 5.70 -7.54
CA ALA A 63 11.14 5.77 -6.39
C ALA A 63 9.94 4.82 -6.53
N LYS A 64 9.32 4.78 -7.72
CA LYS A 64 8.22 3.86 -8.02
C LYS A 64 8.65 2.39 -7.94
N ALA A 65 9.81 2.06 -8.49
CA ALA A 65 10.34 0.70 -8.44
C ALA A 65 10.61 0.24 -7.00
N ASN A 66 11.23 1.10 -6.19
CA ASN A 66 11.48 0.83 -4.77
C ASN A 66 10.19 0.68 -3.98
N GLN A 67 9.19 1.50 -4.24
CA GLN A 67 7.88 1.39 -3.60
C GLN A 67 7.18 0.08 -3.99
N ALA A 68 7.18 -0.27 -5.27
CA ALA A 68 6.59 -1.52 -5.75
C ALA A 68 7.28 -2.74 -5.12
N ALA A 69 8.60 -2.75 -5.04
CA ALA A 69 9.36 -3.81 -4.39
C ALA A 69 8.99 -3.95 -2.89
N LYS A 70 8.89 -2.83 -2.16
CA LYS A 70 8.45 -2.84 -0.76
C LYS A 70 7.04 -3.40 -0.59
N ILE A 71 6.10 -2.99 -1.44
CA ILE A 71 4.72 -3.51 -1.41
C ILE A 71 4.72 -5.03 -1.66
N THR A 72 5.46 -5.50 -2.66
CA THR A 72 5.54 -6.95 -2.96
C THR A 72 6.08 -7.75 -1.78
N VAL A 73 7.14 -7.27 -1.14
CA VAL A 73 7.70 -7.94 0.05
C VAL A 73 6.71 -7.93 1.22
N GLN A 74 6.04 -6.80 1.47
CA GLN A 74 5.05 -6.70 2.55
C GLN A 74 3.82 -7.60 2.28
N SER A 75 3.36 -7.67 1.03
CA SER A 75 2.26 -8.54 0.64
C SER A 75 2.63 -10.02 0.86
N ALA A 76 3.81 -10.45 0.42
CA ALA A 76 4.27 -11.82 0.61
C ALA A 76 4.41 -12.19 2.11
N LYS A 77 4.92 -11.26 2.94
CA LYS A 77 4.97 -11.47 4.40
C LYS A 77 3.57 -11.61 4.99
N ARG A 78 2.63 -10.76 4.58
CA ARG A 78 1.23 -10.83 5.03
C ARG A 78 0.57 -12.14 4.64
N GLU A 79 0.72 -12.55 3.39
CA GLU A 79 0.19 -13.83 2.89
C GLU A 79 0.75 -15.03 3.68
N SER A 80 2.04 -15.01 4.01
CA SER A 80 2.66 -16.05 4.83
C SER A 80 2.11 -16.10 6.25
N ILE A 81 1.88 -14.95 6.87
CA ILE A 81 1.27 -14.86 8.20
C ILE A 81 -0.18 -15.36 8.16
N ASP A 82 -0.96 -14.93 7.18
CA ASP A 82 -2.36 -15.35 7.03
C ASP A 82 -2.47 -16.86 6.75
N ALA A 83 -1.55 -17.43 5.96
CA ALA A 83 -1.48 -18.87 5.73
C ALA A 83 -1.15 -19.65 7.03
N LEU A 84 -0.24 -19.12 7.85
CA LEU A 84 0.08 -19.72 9.15
C LEU A 84 -1.14 -19.71 10.08
N PHE A 85 -1.83 -18.57 10.20
CA PHE A 85 -3.06 -18.49 11.01
C PHE A 85 -4.13 -19.43 10.49
N SER A 86 -4.35 -19.51 9.18
CA SER A 86 -5.32 -20.42 8.58
C SER A 86 -5.01 -21.90 8.88
N ALA A 87 -3.73 -22.28 8.88
CA ALA A 87 -3.32 -23.64 9.24
C ALA A 87 -3.59 -23.94 10.73
N VAL A 88 -3.23 -23.04 11.63
CA VAL A 88 -3.49 -23.16 13.07
C VAL A 88 -4.99 -23.18 13.36
N GLU A 89 -5.76 -22.30 12.72
CA GLU A 89 -7.23 -22.30 12.84
C GLU A 89 -7.82 -23.65 12.43
N SER A 90 -7.39 -24.20 11.30
CA SER A 90 -7.87 -25.50 10.82
C SER A 90 -7.57 -26.63 11.80
N GLU A 91 -6.39 -26.64 12.40
CA GLU A 91 -6.00 -27.64 13.42
C GLU A 91 -6.85 -27.50 14.68
N LEU A 92 -7.02 -26.30 15.19
CA LEU A 92 -7.81 -26.04 16.41
C LEU A 92 -9.29 -26.31 16.21
N LEU A 93 -9.86 -26.04 15.06
CA LEU A 93 -11.26 -26.35 14.75
C LEU A 93 -11.48 -27.86 14.56
N ALA A 94 -10.48 -28.59 14.08
CA ALA A 94 -10.54 -30.04 13.95
C ALA A 94 -10.37 -30.78 15.29
N GLU A 95 -9.95 -30.07 16.36
CA GLU A 95 -9.78 -30.67 17.69
C GLU A 95 -11.08 -31.24 18.23
N THR A 96 -11.03 -32.41 18.86
CA THR A 96 -12.17 -33.14 19.43
C THR A 96 -11.82 -33.78 20.76
N GLY A 97 -12.83 -34.30 21.46
CA GLY A 97 -12.65 -35.08 22.67
C GLY A 97 -12.07 -34.30 23.85
N ALA A 98 -11.23 -34.96 24.65
CA ALA A 98 -10.75 -34.43 25.93
C ALA A 98 -9.95 -33.13 25.80
N ALA A 99 -9.17 -32.95 24.73
CA ALA A 99 -8.40 -31.74 24.50
C ALA A 99 -9.32 -30.52 24.25
N TYR A 100 -10.33 -30.69 23.42
CA TYR A 100 -11.38 -29.69 23.18
C TYR A 100 -12.10 -29.33 24.47
N VAL A 101 -12.57 -30.32 25.23
CA VAL A 101 -13.28 -30.12 26.51
C VAL A 101 -12.40 -29.35 27.50
N ALA A 102 -11.14 -29.74 27.65
CA ALA A 102 -10.22 -29.09 28.58
C ALA A 102 -10.00 -27.61 28.20
N ARG A 103 -9.76 -27.32 26.92
CA ARG A 103 -9.51 -25.97 26.41
C ARG A 103 -10.67 -25.04 26.71
N TYR A 104 -11.88 -25.41 26.34
CA TYR A 104 -13.05 -24.53 26.48
C TYR A 104 -13.57 -24.49 27.91
N THR A 105 -13.37 -25.54 28.72
CA THR A 105 -13.68 -25.48 30.16
C THR A 105 -12.78 -24.49 30.88
N VAL A 106 -11.46 -24.55 30.66
CA VAL A 106 -10.50 -23.60 31.28
C VAL A 106 -10.81 -22.18 30.84
N ARG A 107 -11.10 -21.96 29.55
CA ARG A 107 -11.47 -20.65 29.01
C ARG A 107 -12.76 -20.12 29.63
N ALA A 108 -13.79 -20.95 29.74
CA ALA A 108 -15.06 -20.58 30.36
C ALA A 108 -14.88 -20.24 31.85
N GLN A 109 -14.12 -21.03 32.59
CA GLN A 109 -13.81 -20.74 34.00
C GLN A 109 -13.06 -19.42 34.20
N ALA A 110 -12.26 -19.01 33.23
CA ALA A 110 -11.53 -17.73 33.31
C ALA A 110 -12.42 -16.51 33.05
N VAL A 111 -13.55 -16.69 32.37
CA VAL A 111 -14.45 -15.59 31.93
C VAL A 111 -15.72 -15.53 32.75
N LEU A 112 -16.23 -16.67 33.21
CA LEU A 112 -17.48 -16.75 33.93
C LEU A 112 -17.30 -16.36 35.41
N PRO A 113 -18.25 -15.60 36.00
CA PRO A 113 -18.27 -15.35 37.44
C PRO A 113 -18.62 -16.63 38.19
N SER A 114 -18.27 -16.66 39.51
CA SER A 114 -18.50 -17.84 40.35
C SER A 114 -19.97 -18.22 40.55
N GLU A 115 -20.85 -17.22 40.48
CA GLU A 115 -22.29 -17.41 40.52
C GLU A 115 -22.89 -16.81 39.23
N ILE A 116 -23.48 -17.68 38.41
CA ILE A 116 -24.07 -17.27 37.12
C ILE A 116 -25.45 -17.95 36.95
N GLU A 117 -26.44 -17.17 36.57
CA GLU A 117 -27.77 -17.69 36.20
C GLU A 117 -27.88 -17.75 34.66
N VAL A 118 -27.58 -18.92 34.12
CA VAL A 118 -27.56 -19.16 32.67
C VAL A 118 -28.99 -19.27 32.12
N VAL A 119 -29.26 -18.51 31.05
CA VAL A 119 -30.53 -18.47 30.34
C VAL A 119 -30.50 -19.39 29.11
N SER A 120 -29.42 -19.30 28.33
CA SER A 120 -29.22 -20.11 27.12
C SER A 120 -27.76 -20.32 26.80
N VAL A 121 -27.45 -21.38 26.08
CA VAL A 121 -26.11 -21.69 25.56
C VAL A 121 -26.23 -22.00 24.09
N LEU A 122 -25.37 -21.40 23.28
CA LEU A 122 -25.19 -21.71 21.86
C LEU A 122 -23.87 -22.48 21.68
N ALA A 123 -23.91 -23.54 20.89
CA ALA A 123 -22.76 -24.38 20.60
C ALA A 123 -22.82 -24.96 19.19
N PRO A 124 -21.71 -25.41 18.59
CA PRO A 124 -21.70 -26.06 17.28
C PRO A 124 -22.39 -27.44 17.33
N ALA A 125 -23.07 -27.80 16.25
CA ALA A 125 -23.86 -29.04 16.16
C ALA A 125 -22.98 -30.31 16.17
N ASP A 126 -21.78 -30.21 15.62
CA ASP A 126 -20.80 -31.31 15.50
C ASP A 126 -20.02 -31.60 16.80
N LYS A 127 -20.14 -30.77 17.83
CA LYS A 127 -19.47 -30.88 19.13
C LYS A 127 -20.46 -31.09 20.29
N ARG A 128 -21.56 -31.78 20.03
CA ARG A 128 -22.65 -31.94 21.00
C ARG A 128 -22.21 -32.64 22.27
N GLU A 129 -21.46 -33.73 22.18
CA GLU A 129 -21.04 -34.51 23.34
C GLU A 129 -19.97 -33.76 24.16
N GLU A 130 -18.98 -33.18 23.50
CA GLU A 130 -17.98 -32.34 24.14
C GLU A 130 -18.63 -31.14 24.86
N THR A 131 -19.63 -30.51 24.23
CA THR A 131 -20.39 -29.41 24.83
C THR A 131 -21.08 -29.83 26.12
N LYS A 132 -21.69 -31.03 26.15
CA LYS A 132 -22.30 -31.55 27.38
C LYS A 132 -21.27 -31.75 28.49
N GLU A 133 -20.09 -32.28 28.17
CA GLU A 133 -19.02 -32.47 29.12
C GLU A 133 -18.53 -31.12 29.67
N ILE A 134 -18.35 -30.09 28.80
CA ILE A 134 -17.99 -28.74 29.24
C ILE A 134 -19.04 -28.19 30.20
N LEU A 135 -20.33 -28.22 29.83
CA LEU A 135 -21.39 -27.70 30.67
C LEU A 135 -21.48 -28.43 32.01
N SER A 136 -21.30 -29.76 32.02
CA SER A 136 -21.23 -30.55 33.25
C SER A 136 -20.06 -30.15 34.14
N ALA A 137 -18.86 -29.94 33.56
CA ALA A 137 -17.68 -29.47 34.29
C ALA A 137 -17.82 -28.05 34.88
N LEU A 138 -18.65 -27.22 34.23
CA LEU A 138 -18.97 -25.87 34.69
C LEU A 138 -20.16 -25.82 35.66
N GLY A 139 -20.87 -26.95 35.93
CA GLY A 139 -22.07 -27.02 36.75
C GLY A 139 -23.30 -26.37 36.12
N ILE A 140 -23.31 -26.20 34.81
CA ILE A 140 -24.41 -25.58 34.06
C ILE A 140 -25.41 -26.65 33.65
N THR A 141 -26.68 -26.53 34.11
CA THR A 141 -27.77 -27.47 33.86
C THR A 141 -28.59 -27.16 32.61
N VAL A 142 -28.42 -25.95 32.02
CA VAL A 142 -29.10 -25.55 30.80
C VAL A 142 -28.45 -26.25 29.59
N GLY A 143 -29.31 -26.92 28.78
CA GLY A 143 -28.83 -27.59 27.57
C GLY A 143 -28.44 -26.59 26.49
N ALA A 144 -27.43 -26.95 25.67
CA ALA A 144 -27.01 -26.14 24.55
C ALA A 144 -27.99 -26.23 23.36
N THR A 145 -28.22 -25.10 22.71
CA THR A 145 -28.86 -25.00 21.41
C THR A 145 -27.83 -24.95 20.30
N GLU A 146 -28.06 -25.74 19.27
CA GLU A 146 -27.14 -25.77 18.13
C GLU A 146 -27.18 -24.45 17.33
N SER A 147 -26.03 -23.95 16.96
CA SER A 147 -25.90 -22.74 16.16
C SER A 147 -24.79 -22.87 15.13
N ALA A 148 -25.10 -22.59 13.87
CA ALA A 148 -24.12 -22.52 12.80
C ALA A 148 -23.18 -21.28 12.89
N SER A 149 -23.53 -20.33 13.75
CA SER A 149 -22.68 -19.14 13.97
C SER A 149 -21.52 -19.40 14.92
N VAL A 150 -21.52 -20.52 15.64
CA VAL A 150 -20.43 -20.93 16.54
C VAL A 150 -19.64 -22.04 15.88
N ARG A 151 -18.41 -21.73 15.43
CA ARG A 151 -17.53 -22.72 14.77
C ARG A 151 -16.95 -23.73 15.78
N ALA A 152 -16.57 -23.25 16.96
CA ALA A 152 -16.13 -24.07 18.10
C ALA A 152 -16.28 -23.27 19.40
N GLY A 153 -16.31 -23.97 20.54
CA GLY A 153 -16.58 -23.38 21.85
C GLY A 153 -18.06 -23.14 22.10
N LEU A 154 -18.40 -22.14 22.89
CA LEU A 154 -19.78 -21.85 23.28
C LEU A 154 -20.01 -20.35 23.54
N ILE A 155 -21.24 -19.90 23.38
CA ILE A 155 -21.72 -18.59 23.80
C ILE A 155 -22.78 -18.80 24.87
N ILE A 156 -22.51 -18.27 26.06
CA ILE A 156 -23.36 -18.41 27.23
C ILE A 156 -24.11 -17.10 27.44
N THR A 157 -25.41 -17.11 27.39
CA THR A 157 -26.25 -15.97 27.76
C THR A 157 -26.75 -16.17 29.17
N ALA A 158 -26.45 -15.25 30.04
CA ALA A 158 -26.88 -15.22 31.42
C ALA A 158 -27.77 -13.98 31.68
N LYS A 159 -28.35 -13.87 32.87
CA LYS A 159 -29.17 -12.70 33.23
C LYS A 159 -28.38 -11.41 33.29
N ASP A 160 -27.12 -11.48 33.63
CA ASP A 160 -26.20 -10.36 33.79
C ASP A 160 -25.42 -10.00 32.52
N GLY A 161 -25.43 -10.85 31.49
CA GLY A 161 -24.71 -10.58 30.23
C GLY A 161 -24.53 -11.77 29.32
N VAL A 162 -23.73 -11.57 28.28
CA VAL A 162 -23.34 -12.59 27.31
C VAL A 162 -21.84 -12.86 27.44
N TYR A 163 -21.50 -14.10 27.67
CA TYR A 163 -20.14 -14.60 27.80
C TYR A 163 -19.77 -15.39 26.56
N ASP A 164 -18.94 -14.80 25.73
CA ASP A 164 -18.50 -15.42 24.48
C ASP A 164 -17.18 -16.16 24.71
N VAL A 165 -17.29 -17.49 24.75
CA VAL A 165 -16.18 -18.44 24.90
C VAL A 165 -15.92 -19.17 23.57
N SER A 166 -16.34 -18.58 22.46
CA SER A 166 -16.15 -19.15 21.15
C SER A 166 -14.70 -19.05 20.66
N PHE A 167 -14.38 -19.88 19.70
CA PHE A 167 -13.11 -19.85 18.99
C PHE A 167 -12.84 -18.49 18.34
N ASP A 168 -13.86 -17.91 17.71
CA ASP A 168 -13.74 -16.62 17.02
C ASP A 168 -13.39 -15.49 17.99
N ARG A 169 -13.98 -15.50 19.17
CA ARG A 169 -13.65 -14.54 20.22
C ARG A 169 -12.20 -14.71 20.69
N MET A 170 -11.78 -15.95 20.95
CA MET A 170 -10.43 -16.26 21.38
C MET A 170 -9.40 -15.79 20.33
N MET A 171 -9.64 -16.10 19.06
CA MET A 171 -8.76 -15.67 17.96
C MET A 171 -8.72 -14.15 17.83
N SER A 172 -9.84 -13.47 17.95
CA SER A 172 -9.88 -12.00 17.88
C SER A 172 -9.07 -11.31 18.99
N GLU A 173 -8.94 -11.93 20.15
CA GLU A 173 -8.14 -11.42 21.27
C GLU A 173 -6.64 -11.68 21.10
N VAL A 174 -6.28 -12.84 20.58
CA VAL A 174 -4.86 -13.30 20.55
C VAL A 174 -4.16 -12.91 19.26
N ARG A 175 -4.87 -12.96 18.12
CA ARG A 175 -4.30 -12.72 16.78
C ARG A 175 -3.51 -11.39 16.67
N PRO A 176 -4.00 -10.22 17.17
CA PRO A 176 -3.27 -8.96 16.99
C PRO A 176 -1.88 -8.96 17.68
N SER A 177 -1.76 -9.58 18.86
CA SER A 177 -0.50 -9.66 19.58
C SER A 177 0.48 -10.62 18.90
N LEU A 178 0.00 -11.77 18.44
CA LEU A 178 0.82 -12.74 17.72
C LEU A 178 1.26 -12.23 16.34
N GLU A 179 0.40 -11.54 15.60
CA GLU A 179 0.77 -10.91 14.32
C GLU A 179 1.93 -9.93 14.52
N MET A 180 1.86 -9.10 15.56
CA MET A 180 2.93 -8.12 15.85
C MET A 180 4.26 -8.82 16.17
N GLU A 181 4.24 -9.90 16.95
CA GLU A 181 5.43 -10.68 17.27
C GLU A 181 6.03 -11.38 16.04
N LEU A 182 5.18 -11.97 15.19
CA LEU A 182 5.59 -12.60 13.94
C LEU A 182 6.22 -11.61 12.95
N VAL A 183 5.67 -10.42 12.85
CA VAL A 183 6.23 -9.35 11.99
C VAL A 183 7.61 -8.93 12.48
N GLN A 184 7.80 -8.80 13.80
CA GLN A 184 9.10 -8.43 14.39
C GLN A 184 10.15 -9.53 14.18
N THR A 185 9.77 -10.80 14.29
CA THR A 185 10.68 -11.95 14.14
C THR A 185 11.07 -12.20 12.68
N SER A 186 10.24 -11.77 11.73
CA SER A 186 10.45 -11.95 10.28
C SER A 186 11.14 -10.77 9.59
N SER A 187 11.69 -9.81 10.35
CA SER A 187 12.32 -8.59 9.82
C SER A 187 13.81 -8.71 9.62
#